data_4049115f3164a098af432f9eed6c7b8f
#
_entry.id   4049115f3164a098af432f9eed6c7b8f
#
_cell.length_a   1.000
_cell.length_b   1.000
_cell.length_c   1.000
_cell.angle_alpha   90.00
_cell.angle_beta   90.00
_cell.angle_gamma   90.00
#
_symmetry.space_group_name_H-M   'P 1'
#
loop_
_entity.id
_entity.type
_entity.pdbx_description
1 polymer ?
#
loop_
_entity_poly.entity_id
_entity_poly.type
_entity_poly.pdbx_seq_one_letter_code
_entity_poly.pdbx_strand_id
1 'polypeptide(L)'
;MTIAGICELVLETDDVDRLRGFYEEKLGLRQLLAEEEGRVWLEIGERCRLGIWSPGEKEYSDRGGSHVHFALSVGAEGVDALSAQLREGGVEVEGPVEHEGGDRSVYFFDPAGNRVELWDFFRDGDGAEDGVMALAEGDDGA
;
A
#
# COMPACT_ATOMS: atom_id res chain seq x y z
N MET A 1 -8.99 20.87 15.26
CA MET A 1 -8.00 19.82 15.04
C MET A 1 -8.56 18.70 14.21
N THR A 2 -7.83 18.27 13.22
CA THR A 2 -8.28 17.21 12.32
C THR A 2 -7.23 16.11 12.24
N ILE A 3 -7.67 14.92 11.88
CA ILE A 3 -6.75 13.83 11.57
C ILE A 3 -6.06 14.19 10.25
N ALA A 4 -4.73 14.12 10.22
CA ALA A 4 -3.95 14.53 9.04
C ALA A 4 -3.68 13.38 8.07
N GLY A 5 -3.97 12.16 8.48
CA GLY A 5 -3.75 10.99 7.63
C GLY A 5 -3.22 9.81 8.42
N ILE A 6 -2.81 8.79 7.70
CA ILE A 6 -2.18 7.62 8.29
C ILE A 6 -0.67 7.87 8.31
N CYS A 7 -0.01 7.69 9.45
CA CYS A 7 1.43 7.91 9.55
C CYS A 7 2.22 6.60 9.67
N GLU A 8 1.58 5.51 9.97
CA GLU A 8 2.26 4.21 10.08
C GLU A 8 1.32 3.07 9.77
N LEU A 9 1.83 2.10 9.03
CA LEU A 9 1.20 0.81 8.82
C LEU A 9 2.22 -0.24 9.24
N VAL A 10 1.82 -1.22 10.02
CA VAL A 10 2.71 -2.31 10.43
C VAL A 10 2.21 -3.63 9.85
N LEU A 11 3.12 -4.37 9.25
CA LEU A 11 2.88 -5.72 8.76
C LEU A 11 3.77 -6.69 9.54
N GLU A 12 3.23 -7.85 9.86
CA GLU A 12 3.99 -8.90 10.52
C GLU A 12 4.38 -10.01 9.53
N THR A 13 5.53 -10.59 9.74
CA THR A 13 6.02 -11.69 8.91
C THR A 13 7.00 -12.55 9.69
N ASP A 14 7.04 -13.83 9.37
CA ASP A 14 8.05 -14.76 9.88
C ASP A 14 9.43 -14.49 9.27
N ASP A 15 9.49 -13.76 8.16
CA ASP A 15 10.73 -13.51 7.44
C ASP A 15 10.81 -12.01 7.07
N VAL A 16 11.33 -11.24 8.01
CA VAL A 16 11.43 -9.77 7.87
C VAL A 16 12.30 -9.40 6.67
N ASP A 17 13.43 -10.10 6.48
CA ASP A 17 14.33 -9.79 5.37
C ASP A 17 13.69 -10.00 4.02
N ARG A 18 12.94 -11.08 3.87
CA ARG A 18 12.25 -11.38 2.61
C ARG A 18 11.17 -10.35 2.31
N LEU A 19 10.37 -9.98 3.31
CA LEU A 19 9.32 -9.00 3.12
C LEU A 19 9.89 -7.61 2.84
N ARG A 20 10.93 -7.22 3.58
CA ARG A 20 11.64 -5.96 3.34
C ARG A 20 12.18 -5.92 1.91
N GLY A 21 12.86 -6.97 1.49
CA GLY A 21 13.42 -7.06 0.14
C GLY A 21 12.37 -6.89 -0.94
N PHE A 22 11.19 -7.45 -0.73
CA PHE A 22 10.09 -7.27 -1.67
C PHE A 22 9.71 -5.79 -1.82
N TYR A 23 9.47 -5.10 -0.72
CA TYR A 23 9.07 -3.70 -0.78
C TYR A 23 10.17 -2.79 -1.30
N GLU A 24 11.42 -3.08 -0.98
CA GLU A 24 12.54 -2.31 -1.49
C GLU A 24 12.79 -2.57 -2.98
N GLU A 25 12.82 -3.82 -3.40
CA GLU A 25 13.21 -4.19 -4.76
C GLU A 25 12.06 -4.08 -5.76
N LYS A 26 10.86 -4.50 -5.37
CA LYS A 26 9.70 -4.51 -6.28
C LYS A 26 8.94 -3.20 -6.30
N LEU A 27 8.88 -2.50 -5.19
CA LEU A 27 8.15 -1.25 -5.07
C LEU A 27 9.04 -0.03 -4.87
N GLY A 28 10.33 -0.22 -4.67
CA GLY A 28 11.29 0.88 -4.59
C GLY A 28 11.21 1.69 -3.30
N LEU A 29 10.67 1.13 -2.24
CA LEU A 29 10.64 1.82 -0.95
C LEU A 29 12.04 1.86 -0.34
N ARG A 30 12.32 2.90 0.44
CA ARG A 30 13.62 3.10 1.06
C ARG A 30 13.54 2.95 2.56
N GLN A 31 14.61 2.46 3.16
CA GLN A 31 14.70 2.35 4.60
C GLN A 31 14.66 3.74 5.24
N LEU A 32 13.79 3.91 6.22
CA LEU A 32 13.62 5.19 6.90
C LEU A 32 14.46 5.29 8.17
N LEU A 33 14.48 4.21 8.95
CA LEU A 33 15.16 4.18 10.23
C LEU A 33 16.10 2.99 10.29
N ALA A 34 17.10 3.06 11.18
CA ALA A 34 17.97 1.93 11.41
C ALA A 34 17.17 0.73 11.91
N GLU A 35 17.57 -0.45 11.47
CA GLU A 35 16.95 -1.69 11.88
C GLU A 35 17.14 -1.93 13.38
N GLU A 36 16.06 -2.35 14.02
CA GLU A 36 16.09 -2.85 15.39
C GLU A 36 15.71 -4.33 15.39
N GLU A 37 15.85 -5.01 16.49
CA GLU A 37 15.55 -6.45 16.59
C GLU A 37 14.18 -6.81 16.01
N GLY A 38 14.18 -7.50 14.86
CA GLY A 38 12.95 -7.95 14.21
C GLY A 38 12.05 -6.83 13.70
N ARG A 39 12.58 -5.64 13.50
CA ARG A 39 11.79 -4.48 13.05
C ARG A 39 12.55 -3.67 12.04
N VAL A 40 11.88 -3.33 10.95
CA VAL A 40 12.40 -2.45 9.90
C VAL A 40 11.33 -1.44 9.56
N TRP A 41 11.73 -0.22 9.23
CA TRP A 41 10.80 0.81 8.78
C TRP A 41 11.23 1.34 7.42
N LEU A 42 10.27 1.41 6.50
CA LEU A 42 10.47 1.94 5.16
C LEU A 42 9.61 3.19 4.97
N GLU A 43 10.05 4.09 4.11
CA GLU A 43 9.26 5.28 3.76
C GLU A 43 8.13 4.90 2.81
N ILE A 44 6.93 5.41 3.08
CA ILE A 44 5.82 5.39 2.12
C ILE A 44 5.38 6.83 1.92
N GLY A 45 5.69 7.40 0.75
CA GLY A 45 5.37 8.79 0.49
C GLY A 45 6.08 9.72 1.47
N GLU A 46 5.47 10.86 1.77
CA GLU A 46 6.13 11.90 2.55
C GLU A 46 5.92 11.80 4.06
N ARG A 47 4.81 11.23 4.48
CA ARG A 47 4.39 11.30 5.89
C ARG A 47 3.89 9.98 6.45
N CYS A 48 4.23 8.88 5.83
CA CYS A 48 3.83 7.57 6.30
C CYS A 48 5.01 6.62 6.28
N ARG A 49 5.03 5.68 7.20
CA ARG A 49 6.08 4.66 7.21
C ARG A 49 5.46 3.27 7.29
N LEU A 50 6.13 2.33 6.67
CA LEU A 50 5.77 0.92 6.72
C LEU A 50 6.69 0.23 7.71
N GLY A 51 6.13 -0.32 8.77
CA GLY A 51 6.86 -1.17 9.69
C GLY A 51 6.74 -2.62 9.24
N ILE A 52 7.85 -3.33 9.21
CA ILE A 52 7.87 -4.76 8.93
C ILE A 52 8.49 -5.42 10.15
N TRP A 53 7.69 -6.17 10.87
CA TRP A 53 8.04 -6.70 12.18
C TRP A 53 7.92 -8.21 12.22
N SER A 54 8.76 -8.84 13.04
CA SER A 54 8.56 -10.25 13.37
C SER A 54 7.29 -10.41 14.20
N PRO A 55 6.66 -11.60 14.17
CA PRO A 55 5.38 -11.80 14.86
C PRO A 55 5.47 -11.55 16.35
N GLY A 56 4.44 -10.91 16.88
CA GLY A 56 4.25 -10.71 18.31
C GLY A 56 3.07 -11.52 18.83
N GLU A 57 2.79 -11.36 20.11
CA GLU A 57 1.58 -11.94 20.68
C GLU A 57 0.38 -11.07 20.32
N LYS A 58 -0.69 -11.70 19.90
CA LYS A 58 -1.93 -10.97 19.59
C LYS A 58 -2.66 -10.63 20.89
N GLU A 59 -2.94 -9.36 21.05
CA GLU A 59 -3.69 -8.88 22.22
C GLU A 59 -5.20 -9.01 22.05
N TYR A 60 -5.65 -9.07 20.79
CA TYR A 60 -7.06 -9.10 20.48
C TYR A 60 -7.39 -10.29 19.58
N SER A 61 -8.63 -10.78 19.68
CA SER A 61 -9.06 -11.86 18.81
C SER A 61 -9.03 -11.41 17.35
N ASP A 62 -8.52 -12.29 16.53
CA ASP A 62 -8.35 -12.03 15.11
C ASP A 62 -9.60 -12.44 14.35
N ARG A 63 -10.33 -11.48 13.88
CA ARG A 63 -11.50 -11.69 13.03
C ARG A 63 -11.41 -10.86 11.77
N GLY A 64 -10.23 -10.87 11.15
CA GLY A 64 -10.05 -10.20 9.87
C GLY A 64 -10.95 -10.82 8.83
N GLY A 65 -11.64 -10.00 8.05
CA GLY A 65 -12.44 -10.46 6.93
C GLY A 65 -11.59 -10.61 5.67
N SER A 66 -12.19 -11.22 4.66
CA SER A 66 -11.51 -11.45 3.38
C SER A 66 -11.24 -10.16 2.59
N HIS A 67 -11.80 -9.05 3.03
CA HIS A 67 -11.62 -7.76 2.36
C HIS A 67 -10.49 -6.92 2.95
N VAL A 68 -9.78 -7.43 3.93
CA VAL A 68 -8.67 -6.67 4.54
C VAL A 68 -7.55 -6.49 3.52
N HIS A 69 -7.25 -5.25 3.20
CA HIS A 69 -6.17 -4.89 2.29
C HIS A 69 -5.80 -3.42 2.53
N PHE A 70 -4.73 -2.97 1.91
CA PHE A 70 -4.39 -1.55 1.92
C PHE A 70 -4.00 -1.10 0.53
N ALA A 71 -4.23 0.17 0.26
CA ALA A 71 -3.94 0.75 -1.03
C ALA A 71 -2.82 1.78 -0.92
N LEU A 72 -1.91 1.72 -1.89
CA LEU A 72 -0.85 2.70 -2.07
C LEU A 72 -1.27 3.63 -3.19
N SER A 73 -1.15 4.93 -2.96
CA SER A 73 -1.48 5.92 -3.96
C SER A 73 -0.38 6.01 -5.00
N VAL A 74 -0.76 5.97 -6.28
CA VAL A 74 0.16 6.14 -7.40
C VAL A 74 -0.39 7.22 -8.32
N GLY A 75 0.49 7.85 -9.10
CA GLY A 75 0.07 8.83 -10.09
C GLY A 75 -0.63 8.18 -11.28
N ALA A 76 -1.12 9.02 -12.19
CA ALA A 76 -1.93 8.57 -13.33
C ALA A 76 -1.25 7.47 -14.17
N GLU A 77 0.06 7.51 -14.28
CA GLU A 77 0.81 6.50 -15.04
C GLU A 77 1.33 5.36 -14.17
N GLY A 78 1.19 5.49 -12.85
CA GLY A 78 1.78 4.56 -11.91
C GLY A 78 1.17 3.18 -11.95
N VAL A 79 -0.13 3.09 -12.18
CA VAL A 79 -0.82 1.79 -12.26
C VAL A 79 -0.19 0.91 -13.33
N ASP A 80 -0.05 1.43 -14.54
CA ASP A 80 0.52 0.65 -15.65
C ASP A 80 2.01 0.39 -15.48
N ALA A 81 2.77 1.41 -15.09
CA ALA A 81 4.21 1.30 -14.95
C ALA A 81 4.61 0.30 -13.86
N LEU A 82 4.00 0.42 -12.69
CA LEU A 82 4.31 -0.48 -11.57
C LEU A 82 3.77 -1.89 -11.81
N SER A 83 2.61 -2.02 -12.46
CA SER A 83 2.09 -3.34 -12.82
C SER A 83 3.05 -4.09 -13.73
N ALA A 84 3.58 -3.39 -14.73
CA ALA A 84 4.55 -3.99 -15.64
C ALA A 84 5.82 -4.42 -14.90
N GLN A 85 6.30 -3.55 -14.03
CA GLN A 85 7.51 -3.82 -13.22
C GLN A 85 7.30 -5.02 -12.30
N LEU A 86 6.15 -5.09 -11.65
CA LEU A 86 5.81 -6.21 -10.77
C LEU A 86 5.74 -7.52 -11.55
N ARG A 87 5.07 -7.51 -12.70
CA ARG A 87 4.95 -8.70 -13.55
C ARG A 87 6.30 -9.16 -14.07
N GLU A 88 7.15 -8.24 -14.47
CA GLU A 88 8.52 -8.57 -14.88
C GLU A 88 9.32 -9.20 -13.75
N GLY A 89 9.05 -8.79 -12.53
CA GLY A 89 9.66 -9.36 -11.33
C GLY A 89 9.02 -10.65 -10.85
N GLY A 90 8.07 -11.22 -11.60
CA GLY A 90 7.44 -12.49 -11.26
C GLY A 90 6.26 -12.39 -10.31
N VAL A 91 5.73 -11.20 -10.08
CA VAL A 91 4.57 -11.01 -9.21
C VAL A 91 3.29 -11.11 -10.04
N GLU A 92 2.33 -11.92 -9.57
CA GLU A 92 1.01 -11.96 -10.18
C GLU A 92 0.25 -10.68 -9.82
N VAL A 93 -0.29 -10.01 -10.83
CA VAL A 93 -1.04 -8.78 -10.66
C VAL A 93 -2.42 -8.93 -11.27
N GLU A 94 -3.45 -8.67 -10.48
CA GLU A 94 -4.84 -8.68 -10.93
C GLU A 94 -5.25 -7.29 -11.36
N GLY A 95 -5.96 -7.20 -12.46
CA GLY A 95 -6.45 -5.92 -12.98
C GLY A 95 -5.74 -5.51 -14.25
N PRO A 96 -5.86 -4.25 -14.68
CA PRO A 96 -6.46 -3.16 -13.91
C PRO A 96 -7.99 -3.23 -13.83
N VAL A 97 -8.51 -2.72 -12.71
CA VAL A 97 -9.93 -2.52 -12.51
C VAL A 97 -10.22 -1.04 -12.70
N GLU A 98 -11.18 -0.72 -13.55
CA GLU A 98 -11.59 0.66 -13.77
C GLU A 98 -12.80 0.96 -12.88
N HIS A 99 -12.71 2.06 -12.14
CA HIS A 99 -13.78 2.53 -11.26
C HIS A 99 -14.61 3.60 -11.94
N GLU A 100 -15.76 3.95 -11.35
CA GLU A 100 -16.69 4.89 -11.95
C GLU A 100 -16.10 6.25 -12.31
N GLY A 101 -15.16 6.74 -11.51
CA GLY A 101 -14.51 8.03 -11.74
C GLY A 101 -13.41 7.99 -12.79
N GLY A 102 -13.18 6.85 -13.42
CA GLY A 102 -12.10 6.68 -14.38
C GLY A 102 -10.76 6.32 -13.74
N ASP A 103 -10.71 6.34 -12.42
CA ASP A 103 -9.54 5.88 -11.70
C ASP A 103 -9.42 4.37 -11.80
N ARG A 104 -8.19 3.88 -11.68
CA ARG A 104 -7.89 2.46 -11.86
C ARG A 104 -7.03 1.92 -10.75
N SER A 105 -7.16 0.64 -10.49
CA SER A 105 -6.33 -0.02 -9.50
C SER A 105 -5.91 -1.42 -9.96
N VAL A 106 -4.84 -1.92 -9.35
CA VAL A 106 -4.40 -3.30 -9.50
C VAL A 106 -4.15 -3.88 -8.11
N TYR A 107 -4.20 -5.19 -8.02
CA TYR A 107 -4.04 -5.92 -6.76
C TYR A 107 -2.98 -6.98 -6.88
N PHE A 108 -2.25 -7.19 -5.82
CA PHE A 108 -1.29 -8.28 -5.73
C PHE A 108 -1.10 -8.66 -4.26
N PHE A 109 -0.42 -9.77 -4.03
CA PHE A 109 -0.07 -10.19 -2.68
C PHE A 109 1.43 -10.03 -2.46
N ASP A 110 1.80 -9.56 -1.28
CA ASP A 110 3.19 -9.56 -0.87
C ASP A 110 3.60 -10.95 -0.39
N PRO A 111 4.89 -11.21 -0.15
CA PRO A 111 5.34 -12.54 0.28
C PRO A 111 4.78 -13.03 1.60
N ALA A 112 4.23 -12.16 2.42
CA ALA A 112 3.60 -12.53 3.69
C ALA A 112 2.10 -12.78 3.53
N GLY A 113 1.56 -12.65 2.31
CA GLY A 113 0.15 -12.87 2.04
C GLY A 113 -0.74 -11.66 2.28
N ASN A 114 -0.16 -10.47 2.45
CA ASN A 114 -0.95 -9.26 2.56
C ASN A 114 -1.43 -8.83 1.17
N ARG A 115 -2.70 -8.47 1.07
CA ARG A 115 -3.26 -7.97 -0.18
C ARG A 115 -2.96 -6.49 -0.30
N VAL A 116 -2.32 -6.11 -1.38
CA VAL A 116 -1.90 -4.73 -1.65
C VAL A 116 -2.59 -4.24 -2.91
N GLU A 117 -3.06 -3.01 -2.86
CA GLU A 117 -3.65 -2.34 -4.01
C GLU A 117 -2.79 -1.15 -4.41
N LEU A 118 -2.58 -0.95 -5.71
CA LEU A 118 -2.03 0.29 -6.25
C LEU A 118 -3.18 1.01 -6.94
N TRP A 119 -3.46 2.23 -6.52
CA TRP A 119 -4.67 2.94 -6.95
C TRP A 119 -4.35 4.39 -7.28
N ASP A 120 -4.83 4.84 -8.43
CA ASP A 120 -4.62 6.22 -8.88
C ASP A 120 -5.79 7.17 -8.57
N PHE A 121 -6.54 6.87 -7.50
CA PHE A 121 -7.68 7.68 -7.10
C PHE A 121 -7.32 9.16 -6.94
N PHE A 122 -6.19 9.47 -6.29
CA PHE A 122 -5.68 10.83 -6.13
C PHE A 122 -4.65 11.15 -7.22
N ARG A 123 -4.99 10.83 -8.47
CA ARG A 123 -4.07 11.01 -9.59
C ARG A 123 -3.66 12.47 -9.78
N ASP A 124 -2.63 12.70 -10.58
CA ASP A 124 -2.04 14.01 -10.78
C ASP A 124 -3.08 15.07 -11.11
N GLY A 125 -3.01 16.19 -10.41
CA GLY A 125 -3.96 17.26 -10.55
C GLY A 125 -5.10 17.23 -9.54
N ASP A 126 -5.30 16.10 -8.90
CA ASP A 126 -6.27 15.98 -7.82
C ASP A 126 -5.57 16.31 -6.51
N GLY A 127 -5.28 17.57 -6.30
CA GLY A 127 -4.63 18.01 -5.06
C GLY A 127 -5.48 17.76 -3.84
N ALA A 128 -4.94 18.08 -2.68
CA ALA A 128 -5.64 17.84 -1.43
C ALA A 128 -7.03 18.49 -1.38
N GLU A 129 -7.17 19.63 -2.01
CA GLU A 129 -8.46 20.33 -2.06
C GLU A 129 -9.46 19.56 -2.90
N ASP A 130 -9.04 19.17 -4.08
CA ASP A 130 -9.90 18.42 -4.99
C ASP A 130 -10.14 17.01 -4.48
N GLY A 131 -9.16 16.43 -3.82
CA GLY A 131 -9.29 15.11 -3.24
C GLY A 131 -10.40 15.02 -2.21
N VAL A 132 -10.56 16.04 -1.39
CA VAL A 132 -11.64 16.08 -0.41
C VAL A 132 -13.01 16.12 -1.10
N MET A 133 -13.12 16.93 -2.13
CA MET A 133 -14.36 17.01 -2.92
C MET A 133 -14.67 15.69 -3.61
N ALA A 134 -13.66 15.08 -4.19
CA ALA A 134 -13.84 13.80 -4.87
C ALA A 134 -14.32 12.69 -3.93
N LEU A 135 -13.81 12.66 -2.72
CA LEU A 135 -14.25 11.68 -1.72
C LEU A 135 -15.71 11.89 -1.33
N ALA A 136 -16.15 13.14 -1.25
CA ALA A 136 -17.52 13.46 -0.90
C ALA A 136 -18.51 13.06 -2.00
N GLU A 137 -18.06 13.08 -3.24
CA GLU A 137 -18.91 12.77 -4.39
C GLU A 137 -18.81 11.33 -4.86
N GLY A 138 -17.66 10.72 -4.67
CA GLY A 138 -17.34 9.41 -5.19
C GLY A 138 -17.45 8.29 -4.19
N ASP A 139 -18.16 8.49 -3.14
CA ASP A 139 -18.27 7.51 -2.07
C ASP A 139 -18.91 6.20 -2.51
N ASP A 140 -19.65 6.24 -3.56
CA ASP A 140 -20.47 5.12 -3.98
C ASP A 140 -19.66 3.98 -4.54
N GLY A 141 -18.49 4.28 -5.08
CA GLY A 141 -17.68 3.30 -5.77
C GLY A 141 -16.70 2.57 -4.88
N ALA A 142 -16.62 2.98 -3.68
CA ALA A 142 -15.60 2.45 -2.80
C ALA A 142 -15.81 0.99 -2.43
#